data_64cf07234f1507267f149af53e87f88b
#
_entry.id   64cf07234f1507267f149af53e87f88b
#
_cell.length_a   1.000
_cell.length_b   1.000
_cell.length_c   1.000
_cell.angle_alpha   90.00
_cell.angle_beta   90.00
_cell.angle_gamma   90.00
#
_symmetry.space_group_name_H-M   'P 1'
#
loop_
_entity.id
_entity.type
_entity.pdbx_description
1 polymer ?
#
loop_
_entity_poly.entity_id
_entity_poly.type
_entity_poly.pdbx_seq_one_letter_code
_entity_poly.pdbx_strand_id
1 'polypeptide(L)'
;MRRHRGCINLSIPLGLLAGIGVTSMAMAADAPSVHVYNWYDYIGPNTLHDFQRDSGIQPVYDTFDSAEVLEGKLMTSRSGYDVVVASNFSLPTLIKAGALAPLPRDQLPGWKNLDTGLLAKLANNDPGNQYAVPYLWGTNGIGYNVDKVRAALGDKAPVDSWDLVFNEDNLAKLGQCGVAMLDSPSEMLPVALHYLGLPPNSTDPEDYKKAEALLLKLRPHIAYFNSSKFISDLSNGNICVAVGWSGAMLEAKTNAEQANNGVKIAYSLPKEGAPVWFDTLVLLKDAPNRPQGLAFIDYLLRPEVIAPVSDHLSYPNGNRAATPLVAEATRDNPAVYPSATAMATLYTLEPLPKATERVRTRVWSKVKNGQ
;
A
#
# COMPACT_ATOMS: atom_id res chain seq x y z
N MET A 1 -25.96 11.14 102.91
CA MET A 1 -25.04 10.50 103.92
C MET A 1 -23.87 9.82 103.18
N ARG A 2 -22.64 10.14 103.66
CA ARG A 2 -21.31 9.53 103.31
C ARG A 2 -20.78 9.62 101.89
N ARG A 3 -19.90 10.54 101.66
CA ARG A 3 -18.45 10.62 101.47
C ARG A 3 -17.71 9.27 101.29
N HIS A 4 -16.99 9.14 100.17
CA HIS A 4 -15.57 8.75 100.26
C HIS A 4 -14.80 9.21 99.02
N ARG A 5 -13.63 9.81 99.25
CA ARG A 5 -12.57 10.26 98.36
C ARG A 5 -11.72 9.05 97.94
N GLY A 6 -11.20 9.11 96.77
CA GLY A 6 -10.18 8.16 96.25
C GLY A 6 -9.40 8.70 95.09
N CYS A 7 -8.14 8.75 95.31
CA CYS A 7 -6.98 9.35 94.64
C CYS A 7 -6.87 9.27 93.11
N ILE A 8 -6.26 10.33 92.62
CA ILE A 8 -5.73 10.54 91.23
C ILE A 8 -4.50 9.66 91.03
N ASN A 9 -4.45 8.88 89.99
CA ASN A 9 -3.20 8.36 89.41
C ASN A 9 -3.07 8.87 87.95
N LEU A 10 -2.06 9.69 87.75
CA LEU A 10 -1.64 10.29 86.46
C LEU A 10 -0.74 9.28 85.76
N SER A 11 -1.21 8.66 84.70
CA SER A 11 -0.37 7.83 83.85
C SER A 11 -0.32 8.48 82.44
N ILE A 12 0.86 8.94 82.06
CA ILE A 12 1.20 9.50 80.78
C ILE A 12 1.32 8.33 79.76
N PRO A 13 0.59 8.27 78.69
CA PRO A 13 0.90 7.33 77.62
C PRO A 13 1.92 7.96 76.66
N LEU A 14 2.99 7.22 76.44
CA LEU A 14 4.06 7.39 75.48
C LEU A 14 3.49 7.46 74.09
N GLY A 15 3.72 8.58 73.42
CA GLY A 15 3.24 8.80 72.05
C GLY A 15 3.93 7.89 71.00
N LEU A 16 3.15 7.06 70.33
CA LEU A 16 3.56 6.31 69.17
C LEU A 16 3.49 7.26 67.96
N LEU A 17 4.63 7.73 67.45
CA LEU A 17 4.75 8.41 66.17
C LEU A 17 4.53 7.35 65.06
N ALA A 18 3.31 7.25 64.57
CA ALA A 18 3.02 6.52 63.33
C ALA A 18 3.60 7.34 62.14
N GLY A 19 4.74 6.87 61.64
CA GLY A 19 5.29 7.34 60.37
C GLY A 19 4.33 7.03 59.23
N ILE A 20 3.67 8.07 58.67
CA ILE A 20 2.90 7.95 57.42
C ILE A 20 3.92 7.81 56.30
N GLY A 21 4.18 6.55 55.92
CA GLY A 21 4.89 6.21 54.69
C GLY A 21 4.04 6.67 53.49
N VAL A 22 4.40 7.78 52.90
CA VAL A 22 3.88 8.19 51.58
C VAL A 22 4.46 7.21 50.58
N THR A 23 3.76 6.12 50.28
CA THR A 23 4.00 5.29 49.13
C THR A 23 3.65 6.13 47.89
N SER A 24 4.66 6.72 47.26
CA SER A 24 4.54 7.27 45.90
C SER A 24 4.12 6.12 44.99
N MET A 25 2.82 6.03 44.67
CA MET A 25 2.38 5.26 43.51
C MET A 25 3.03 5.94 42.28
N ALA A 26 4.13 5.37 41.85
CA ALA A 26 4.60 5.65 40.48
C ALA A 26 3.46 5.22 39.57
N MET A 27 2.73 6.18 39.00
CA MET A 27 1.87 5.93 37.83
C MET A 27 2.82 5.35 36.80
N ALA A 28 2.62 4.07 36.45
CA ALA A 28 3.27 3.51 35.28
C ALA A 28 2.86 4.40 34.11
N ALA A 29 3.80 5.16 33.59
CA ALA A 29 3.57 5.88 32.35
C ALA A 29 3.24 4.81 31.30
N ASP A 30 2.13 5.00 30.57
CA ASP A 30 1.79 4.12 29.48
C ASP A 30 3.01 3.98 28.57
N ALA A 31 3.31 2.74 28.16
CA ALA A 31 4.44 2.50 27.26
C ALA A 31 4.28 3.37 26.00
N PRO A 32 5.35 3.99 25.51
CA PRO A 32 5.26 4.82 24.31
C PRO A 32 4.69 4.00 23.17
N SER A 33 3.73 4.55 22.42
CA SER A 33 3.05 3.87 21.32
C SER A 33 3.16 4.66 20.02
N VAL A 34 3.07 3.95 18.90
CA VAL A 34 2.91 4.53 17.57
C VAL A 34 1.69 3.92 16.89
N HIS A 35 0.82 4.76 16.35
CA HIS A 35 -0.38 4.34 15.64
C HIS A 35 -0.13 4.40 14.15
N VAL A 36 -0.17 3.22 13.50
CA VAL A 36 0.13 3.05 12.08
C VAL A 36 -1.12 2.62 11.34
N TYR A 37 -1.40 3.24 10.19
CA TYR A 37 -2.49 2.88 9.29
C TYR A 37 -1.91 2.51 7.94
N ASN A 38 -2.02 1.24 7.57
CA ASN A 38 -1.39 0.67 6.38
C ASN A 38 -2.41 -0.10 5.54
N TRP A 39 -2.03 -0.44 4.32
CA TRP A 39 -2.76 -1.37 3.49
C TRP A 39 -2.87 -2.73 4.17
N TYR A 40 -3.97 -3.44 3.89
CA TYR A 40 -4.15 -4.81 4.36
C TYR A 40 -3.01 -5.70 3.85
N ASP A 41 -2.45 -6.53 4.75
CA ASP A 41 -1.37 -7.48 4.47
C ASP A 41 -0.15 -6.85 3.76
N TYR A 42 0.32 -5.70 4.26
CA TYR A 42 1.34 -4.91 3.58
C TYR A 42 2.52 -4.54 4.50
N ILE A 43 2.99 -5.52 5.27
CA ILE A 43 4.18 -5.42 6.15
C ILE A 43 4.80 -6.80 6.36
N GLY A 44 6.09 -6.86 6.71
CA GLY A 44 6.74 -8.14 7.01
C GLY A 44 6.20 -8.77 8.31
N PRO A 45 6.14 -10.11 8.40
CA PRO A 45 5.46 -10.82 9.48
C PRO A 45 6.04 -10.54 10.88
N ASN A 46 7.32 -10.22 10.96
CA ASN A 46 8.01 -9.94 12.23
C ASN A 46 8.27 -8.45 12.46
N THR A 47 8.02 -7.58 11.48
CA THR A 47 8.46 -6.17 11.47
C THR A 47 7.95 -5.40 12.70
N LEU A 48 6.67 -5.56 13.06
CA LEU A 48 6.08 -4.86 14.20
C LEU A 48 6.64 -5.37 15.55
N HIS A 49 6.78 -6.68 15.68
CA HIS A 49 7.36 -7.30 16.86
C HIS A 49 8.82 -6.86 17.07
N ASP A 50 9.61 -6.89 16.00
CA ASP A 50 11.02 -6.51 16.05
C ASP A 50 11.19 -5.00 16.31
N PHE A 51 10.32 -4.16 15.74
CA PHE A 51 10.28 -2.73 16.06
C PHE A 51 10.04 -2.49 17.55
N GLN A 52 9.04 -3.17 18.14
CA GLN A 52 8.74 -3.05 19.56
C GLN A 52 9.91 -3.50 20.42
N ARG A 53 10.52 -4.64 20.11
CA ARG A 53 11.70 -5.16 20.83
C ARG A 53 12.88 -4.19 20.78
N ASP A 54 13.15 -3.60 19.61
CA ASP A 54 14.35 -2.79 19.38
C ASP A 54 14.19 -1.35 19.87
N SER A 55 12.97 -0.81 19.85
CA SER A 55 12.68 0.58 20.22
C SER A 55 12.02 0.75 21.58
N GLY A 56 11.39 -0.29 22.11
CA GLY A 56 10.53 -0.19 23.30
C GLY A 56 9.19 0.53 23.04
N ILE A 57 8.87 0.85 21.78
CA ILE A 57 7.64 1.53 21.37
C ILE A 57 6.62 0.48 20.95
N GLN A 58 5.41 0.53 21.52
CA GLN A 58 4.31 -0.38 21.17
C GLN A 58 3.66 0.07 19.85
N PRO A 59 3.72 -0.71 18.76
CA PRO A 59 2.95 -0.42 17.55
C PRO A 59 1.48 -0.79 17.74
N VAL A 60 0.59 0.14 17.40
CA VAL A 60 -0.85 -0.10 17.21
C VAL A 60 -1.09 -0.01 15.71
N TYR A 61 -1.56 -1.10 15.11
CA TYR A 61 -1.56 -1.26 13.67
C TYR A 61 -2.95 -1.58 13.15
N ASP A 62 -3.49 -0.66 12.35
CA ASP A 62 -4.77 -0.80 11.68
C ASP A 62 -4.57 -0.84 10.15
N THR A 63 -5.53 -1.43 9.44
CA THR A 63 -5.45 -1.61 7.99
C THR A 63 -6.63 -1.03 7.25
N PHE A 64 -6.42 -0.74 5.97
CA PHE A 64 -7.44 -0.34 5.00
C PHE A 64 -7.21 -1.08 3.67
N ASP A 65 -8.20 -1.03 2.78
CA ASP A 65 -8.24 -1.78 1.52
C ASP A 65 -8.42 -0.89 0.28
N SER A 66 -8.59 0.43 0.45
CA SER A 66 -8.71 1.36 -0.67
C SER A 66 -8.19 2.76 -0.34
N ALA A 67 -7.70 3.47 -1.36
CA ALA A 67 -7.25 4.86 -1.22
C ALA A 67 -8.40 5.79 -0.80
N GLU A 68 -9.61 5.50 -1.24
CA GLU A 68 -10.81 6.27 -0.92
C GLU A 68 -11.16 6.15 0.58
N VAL A 69 -11.03 4.95 1.16
CA VAL A 69 -11.19 4.72 2.61
C VAL A 69 -10.13 5.51 3.38
N LEU A 70 -8.87 5.43 2.96
CA LEU A 70 -7.78 6.19 3.55
C LEU A 70 -8.05 7.70 3.51
N GLU A 71 -8.31 8.24 2.32
CA GLU A 71 -8.56 9.68 2.14
C GLU A 71 -9.78 10.14 2.96
N GLY A 72 -10.88 9.37 2.93
CA GLY A 72 -12.06 9.65 3.75
C GLY A 72 -11.74 9.71 5.23
N LYS A 73 -10.91 8.80 5.75
CA LYS A 73 -10.46 8.76 7.14
C LYS A 73 -9.60 9.97 7.50
N LEU A 74 -8.64 10.34 6.64
CA LEU A 74 -7.70 11.43 6.89
C LEU A 74 -8.31 12.83 6.68
N MET A 75 -9.40 12.95 5.93
CA MET A 75 -10.15 14.20 5.77
C MET A 75 -11.02 14.53 6.99
N THR A 76 -11.19 13.61 7.92
CA THR A 76 -11.85 13.88 9.21
C THR A 76 -10.83 14.44 10.19
N SER A 77 -11.25 15.39 11.06
CA SER A 77 -10.38 15.92 12.10
C SER A 77 -10.04 14.82 13.12
N ARG A 78 -8.74 14.68 13.45
CA ARG A 78 -8.19 13.73 14.43
C ARG A 78 -8.39 12.28 14.03
N SER A 79 -7.61 11.85 13.04
CA SER A 79 -7.59 10.44 12.62
C SER A 79 -7.14 9.48 13.73
N GLY A 80 -6.27 9.96 14.65
CA GLY A 80 -5.68 9.19 15.73
C GLY A 80 -4.41 8.43 15.34
N TYR A 81 -4.01 8.51 14.07
CA TYR A 81 -2.79 7.85 13.58
C TYR A 81 -1.58 8.80 13.59
N ASP A 82 -0.40 8.21 13.69
CA ASP A 82 0.88 8.92 13.59
C ASP A 82 1.46 8.78 12.18
N VAL A 83 1.57 7.54 11.71
CA VAL A 83 2.14 7.17 10.41
C VAL A 83 1.08 6.50 9.55
N VAL A 84 1.08 6.86 8.30
CA VAL A 84 0.18 6.27 7.31
C VAL A 84 0.99 5.86 6.08
N VAL A 85 0.61 4.74 5.45
CA VAL A 85 1.14 4.35 4.15
C VAL A 85 0.18 4.82 3.06
N ALA A 86 0.58 5.87 2.34
CA ALA A 86 -0.25 6.48 1.30
C ALA A 86 0.38 6.31 -0.08
N SER A 87 -0.44 6.00 -1.08
CA SER A 87 0.03 5.96 -2.46
C SER A 87 0.39 7.35 -2.98
N ASN A 88 1.40 7.42 -3.84
CA ASN A 88 1.92 8.68 -4.36
C ASN A 88 0.85 9.57 -4.98
N PHE A 89 -0.15 9.01 -5.66
CA PHE A 89 -1.23 9.78 -6.29
C PHE A 89 -2.18 10.45 -5.27
N SER A 90 -2.25 9.96 -4.02
CA SER A 90 -3.00 10.60 -2.94
C SER A 90 -2.26 11.78 -2.31
N LEU A 91 -0.92 11.82 -2.41
CA LEU A 91 -0.10 12.84 -1.73
C LEU A 91 -0.51 14.28 -2.05
N PRO A 92 -0.70 14.71 -3.31
CA PRO A 92 -1.06 16.08 -3.60
C PRO A 92 -2.38 16.51 -2.96
N THR A 93 -3.35 15.60 -2.88
CA THR A 93 -4.64 15.84 -2.20
C THR A 93 -4.44 16.01 -0.70
N LEU A 94 -3.69 15.10 -0.07
CA LEU A 94 -3.41 15.12 1.37
C LEU A 94 -2.56 16.34 1.77
N ILE A 95 -1.54 16.68 0.96
CA ILE A 95 -0.69 17.87 1.17
C ILE A 95 -1.54 19.14 1.09
N LYS A 96 -2.36 19.28 0.05
CA LYS A 96 -3.26 20.43 -0.15
C LYS A 96 -4.29 20.57 0.96
N ALA A 97 -4.79 19.45 1.49
CA ALA A 97 -5.69 19.42 2.63
C ALA A 97 -4.99 19.80 3.96
N GLY A 98 -3.66 19.83 3.97
CA GLY A 98 -2.87 20.07 5.18
C GLY A 98 -2.93 18.92 6.17
N ALA A 99 -3.18 17.70 5.69
CA ALA A 99 -3.24 16.47 6.51
C ALA A 99 -1.86 15.95 6.90
N LEU A 100 -0.81 16.27 6.12
CA LEU A 100 0.54 15.77 6.31
C LEU A 100 1.44 16.78 7.01
N ALA A 101 2.40 16.26 7.78
CA ALA A 101 3.49 17.03 8.35
C ALA A 101 4.75 16.89 7.51
N PRO A 102 5.52 17.97 7.29
CA PRO A 102 6.83 17.84 6.68
C PRO A 102 7.74 16.92 7.51
N LEU A 103 8.50 16.06 6.80
CA LEU A 103 9.45 15.15 7.41
C LEU A 103 10.78 15.87 7.70
N PRO A 104 11.24 15.88 8.96
CA PRO A 104 12.53 16.46 9.33
C PRO A 104 13.65 15.50 8.94
N ARG A 105 14.30 15.71 7.81
CA ARG A 105 15.33 14.81 7.25
C ARG A 105 16.53 14.62 8.18
N ASP A 106 16.83 15.62 8.98
CA ASP A 106 17.88 15.58 10.01
C ASP A 106 17.56 14.62 11.16
N GLN A 107 16.28 14.27 11.35
CA GLN A 107 15.81 13.26 12.32
C GLN A 107 15.57 11.87 11.69
N LEU A 108 15.89 11.69 10.42
CA LEU A 108 15.74 10.44 9.68
C LEU A 108 17.09 9.99 9.11
N PRO A 109 18.00 9.43 9.92
CA PRO A 109 19.32 8.96 9.48
C PRO A 109 19.26 7.97 8.30
N GLY A 110 18.18 7.20 8.20
CA GLY A 110 17.91 6.26 7.12
C GLY A 110 17.61 6.93 5.76
N TRP A 111 17.34 8.23 5.72
CA TRP A 111 17.05 8.96 4.46
C TRP A 111 18.14 8.77 3.39
N LYS A 112 19.42 8.71 3.79
CA LYS A 112 20.57 8.51 2.89
C LYS A 112 20.54 7.18 2.14
N ASN A 113 19.75 6.22 2.62
CA ASN A 113 19.63 4.88 2.04
C ASN A 113 18.64 4.84 0.86
N LEU A 114 17.81 5.89 0.69
CA LEU A 114 16.77 5.95 -0.32
C LEU A 114 17.33 6.01 -1.75
N ASP A 115 16.59 5.42 -2.68
CA ASP A 115 16.91 5.50 -4.11
C ASP A 115 16.60 6.88 -4.67
N THR A 116 17.62 7.56 -5.18
CA THR A 116 17.49 8.92 -5.73
C THR A 116 16.66 8.98 -7.01
N GLY A 117 16.66 7.90 -7.81
CA GLY A 117 15.82 7.81 -9.02
C GLY A 117 14.34 7.71 -8.66
N LEU A 118 13.98 6.95 -7.61
CA LEU A 118 12.62 6.88 -7.10
C LEU A 118 12.20 8.21 -6.48
N LEU A 119 13.07 8.86 -5.70
CA LEU A 119 12.81 10.19 -5.14
C LEU A 119 12.56 11.23 -6.25
N ALA A 120 13.29 11.17 -7.37
CA ALA A 120 13.07 12.06 -8.51
C ALA A 120 11.69 11.84 -9.16
N LYS A 121 11.22 10.59 -9.26
CA LYS A 121 9.87 10.29 -9.74
C LYS A 121 8.78 10.73 -8.74
N LEU A 122 9.00 10.47 -7.45
CA LEU A 122 8.06 10.86 -6.40
C LEU A 122 7.90 12.38 -6.29
N ALA A 123 8.92 13.16 -6.68
CA ALA A 123 8.87 14.62 -6.68
C ALA A 123 7.75 15.22 -7.56
N ASN A 124 7.18 14.45 -8.51
CA ASN A 124 6.00 14.84 -9.27
C ASN A 124 4.74 14.96 -8.36
N ASN A 125 4.67 14.15 -7.30
CA ASN A 125 3.55 14.11 -6.37
C ASN A 125 3.86 14.83 -5.05
N ASP A 126 5.12 14.89 -4.64
CA ASP A 126 5.62 15.58 -3.44
C ASP A 126 6.83 16.46 -3.83
N PRO A 127 6.62 17.68 -4.34
CA PRO A 127 7.69 18.58 -4.78
C PRO A 127 8.73 18.81 -3.69
N GLY A 128 9.98 18.42 -4.00
CA GLY A 128 11.10 18.49 -3.06
C GLY A 128 11.13 17.34 -2.05
N ASN A 129 10.26 16.32 -2.17
CA ASN A 129 10.15 15.17 -1.26
C ASN A 129 10.07 15.60 0.21
N GLN A 130 9.12 16.48 0.53
CA GLN A 130 9.03 17.12 1.85
C GLN A 130 8.19 16.31 2.83
N TYR A 131 7.21 15.53 2.34
CA TYR A 131 6.15 14.93 3.17
C TYR A 131 6.21 13.41 3.20
N ALA A 132 6.88 12.77 2.23
CA ALA A 132 6.80 11.35 2.03
C ALA A 132 8.18 10.71 1.78
N VAL A 133 8.34 9.48 2.23
CA VAL A 133 9.47 8.61 1.85
C VAL A 133 8.95 7.37 1.16
N PRO A 134 9.57 6.91 0.05
CA PRO A 134 9.19 5.67 -0.60
C PRO A 134 9.31 4.49 0.39
N TYR A 135 8.26 3.69 0.47
CA TYR A 135 8.21 2.45 1.25
C TYR A 135 8.39 1.27 0.30
N LEU A 136 7.33 0.89 -0.37
CA LEU A 136 7.32 -0.12 -1.42
C LEU A 136 6.80 0.50 -2.72
N TRP A 137 7.06 -0.16 -3.83
CA TRP A 137 6.55 0.28 -5.12
C TRP A 137 6.22 -0.92 -6.00
N GLY A 138 5.48 -0.71 -7.06
CA GLY A 138 5.12 -1.77 -7.96
C GLY A 138 4.57 -1.24 -9.28
N THR A 139 4.16 -2.17 -10.12
CA THR A 139 3.61 -1.89 -11.44
C THR A 139 2.26 -2.57 -11.61
N ASN A 140 1.40 -1.98 -12.45
CA ASN A 140 0.24 -2.67 -12.93
C ASN A 140 0.62 -3.46 -14.18
N GLY A 141 0.13 -4.68 -14.30
CA GLY A 141 0.42 -5.53 -15.45
C GLY A 141 -0.58 -6.66 -15.56
N ILE A 142 -0.19 -7.70 -16.25
CA ILE A 142 -1.04 -8.81 -16.59
C ILE A 142 -0.53 -10.08 -15.91
N GLY A 143 -1.31 -10.65 -14.99
CA GLY A 143 -1.11 -11.99 -14.47
C GLY A 143 -1.91 -12.99 -15.29
N TYR A 144 -1.31 -14.11 -15.63
CA TYR A 144 -2.01 -15.09 -16.46
C TYR A 144 -1.61 -16.54 -16.18
N ASN A 145 -2.58 -17.43 -16.39
CA ASN A 145 -2.36 -18.86 -16.40
C ASN A 145 -1.76 -19.27 -17.76
N VAL A 146 -0.49 -19.68 -17.75
CA VAL A 146 0.30 -19.96 -18.96
C VAL A 146 -0.37 -21.00 -19.86
N ASP A 147 -0.85 -22.09 -19.29
CA ASP A 147 -1.41 -23.20 -20.06
C ASP A 147 -2.80 -22.83 -20.64
N LYS A 148 -3.64 -22.11 -19.87
CA LYS A 148 -4.97 -21.67 -20.34
C LYS A 148 -4.88 -20.60 -21.43
N VAL A 149 -3.98 -19.63 -21.29
CA VAL A 149 -3.78 -18.58 -22.29
C VAL A 149 -3.25 -19.20 -23.60
N ARG A 150 -2.29 -20.13 -23.50
CA ARG A 150 -1.80 -20.90 -24.65
C ARG A 150 -2.91 -21.71 -25.32
N ALA A 151 -3.76 -22.36 -24.54
CA ALA A 151 -4.89 -23.12 -25.06
C ALA A 151 -5.90 -22.23 -25.80
N ALA A 152 -6.15 -21.00 -25.32
CA ALA A 152 -7.11 -20.09 -25.92
C ALA A 152 -6.58 -19.34 -27.16
N LEU A 153 -5.30 -18.91 -27.13
CA LEU A 153 -4.71 -18.02 -28.13
C LEU A 153 -3.52 -18.62 -28.91
N GLY A 154 -3.05 -19.81 -28.53
CA GLY A 154 -1.87 -20.44 -29.12
C GLY A 154 -0.55 -19.89 -28.61
N ASP A 155 0.57 -20.37 -29.18
CA ASP A 155 1.93 -20.03 -28.75
C ASP A 155 2.32 -18.56 -29.06
N LYS A 156 1.56 -17.87 -29.92
CA LYS A 156 1.77 -16.46 -30.29
C LYS A 156 0.89 -15.49 -29.51
N ALA A 157 0.32 -15.93 -28.39
CA ALA A 157 -0.46 -15.04 -27.51
C ALA A 157 0.37 -13.81 -27.14
N PRO A 158 -0.18 -12.58 -27.24
CA PRO A 158 0.55 -11.36 -26.99
C PRO A 158 0.66 -11.08 -25.47
N VAL A 159 1.31 -11.97 -24.75
CA VAL A 159 1.39 -11.93 -23.27
C VAL A 159 2.18 -10.75 -22.75
N ASP A 160 3.02 -10.12 -23.57
CA ASP A 160 3.83 -8.95 -23.28
C ASP A 160 3.18 -7.62 -23.75
N SER A 161 1.88 -7.63 -24.02
CA SER A 161 1.16 -6.48 -24.58
C SER A 161 -0.21 -6.32 -23.94
N TRP A 162 -0.67 -5.09 -23.83
CA TRP A 162 -2.06 -4.77 -23.49
C TRP A 162 -3.07 -5.32 -24.49
N ASP A 163 -2.65 -5.70 -25.71
CA ASP A 163 -3.49 -6.41 -26.68
C ASP A 163 -4.07 -7.72 -26.13
N LEU A 164 -3.42 -8.31 -25.13
CA LEU A 164 -3.97 -9.51 -24.50
C LEU A 164 -5.36 -9.28 -23.90
N VAL A 165 -5.60 -8.10 -23.34
CA VAL A 165 -6.82 -7.78 -22.59
C VAL A 165 -7.66 -6.64 -23.18
N PHE A 166 -7.12 -5.82 -24.08
CA PHE A 166 -7.85 -4.72 -24.73
C PHE A 166 -8.16 -4.96 -26.20
N ASN A 167 -7.56 -5.96 -26.85
CA ASN A 167 -8.01 -6.41 -28.14
C ASN A 167 -9.23 -7.33 -27.98
N GLU A 168 -10.36 -6.98 -28.61
CA GLU A 168 -11.63 -7.68 -28.45
C GLU A 168 -11.55 -9.17 -28.85
N ASP A 169 -10.88 -9.48 -29.97
CA ASP A 169 -10.78 -10.87 -30.47
C ASP A 169 -10.01 -11.77 -29.50
N ASN A 170 -8.96 -11.26 -28.87
CA ASN A 170 -8.22 -11.95 -27.83
C ASN A 170 -9.06 -12.12 -26.58
N LEU A 171 -9.68 -11.01 -26.11
CA LEU A 171 -10.45 -11.02 -24.87
C LEU A 171 -11.70 -11.90 -24.99
N ALA A 172 -12.36 -11.95 -26.14
CA ALA A 172 -13.52 -12.82 -26.38
C ALA A 172 -13.17 -14.31 -26.20
N LYS A 173 -11.97 -14.73 -26.65
CA LYS A 173 -11.49 -16.11 -26.45
C LYS A 173 -11.13 -16.35 -24.98
N LEU A 174 -10.44 -15.41 -24.35
CA LEU A 174 -10.05 -15.49 -22.93
C LEU A 174 -11.24 -15.41 -21.96
N GLY A 175 -12.33 -14.74 -22.38
CA GLY A 175 -13.55 -14.64 -21.60
C GLY A 175 -14.17 -16.02 -21.24
N GLN A 176 -13.90 -17.03 -22.05
CA GLN A 176 -14.36 -18.41 -21.79
C GLN A 176 -13.65 -19.07 -20.61
N CYS A 177 -12.42 -18.67 -20.30
CA CYS A 177 -11.67 -19.16 -19.14
C CYS A 177 -11.61 -18.14 -17.97
N GLY A 178 -12.23 -16.99 -18.15
CA GLY A 178 -12.38 -15.95 -17.14
C GLY A 178 -11.26 -14.90 -17.15
N VAL A 179 -11.66 -13.64 -17.23
CA VAL A 179 -10.77 -12.48 -17.13
C VAL A 179 -11.26 -11.57 -16.02
N ALA A 180 -10.37 -11.16 -15.12
CA ALA A 180 -10.63 -10.21 -14.06
C ALA A 180 -9.84 -8.92 -14.27
N MET A 181 -10.40 -7.80 -13.80
CA MET A 181 -9.71 -6.52 -13.77
C MET A 181 -9.88 -5.87 -12.39
N LEU A 182 -8.98 -4.97 -12.02
CA LEU A 182 -9.09 -4.20 -10.78
C LEU A 182 -10.41 -3.41 -10.76
N ASP A 183 -11.03 -3.32 -9.60
CA ASP A 183 -12.12 -2.37 -9.35
C ASP A 183 -11.55 -1.01 -8.92
N SER A 184 -10.78 -0.40 -9.81
CA SER A 184 -10.08 0.86 -9.56
C SER A 184 -10.15 1.75 -10.80
N PRO A 185 -11.05 2.74 -10.84
CA PRO A 185 -11.12 3.68 -11.95
C PRO A 185 -9.85 4.52 -12.10
N SER A 186 -9.16 4.77 -11.00
CA SER A 186 -7.90 5.53 -10.98
C SER A 186 -6.72 4.79 -11.63
N GLU A 187 -6.84 3.48 -11.81
CA GLU A 187 -5.81 2.67 -12.44
C GLU A 187 -6.24 2.14 -13.80
N MET A 188 -7.46 1.63 -13.91
CA MET A 188 -7.92 0.98 -15.14
C MET A 188 -8.21 1.96 -16.29
N LEU A 189 -8.74 3.17 -15.98
CA LEU A 189 -9.00 4.16 -17.03
C LEU A 189 -7.71 4.76 -17.60
N PRO A 190 -6.67 5.11 -16.80
CA PRO A 190 -5.36 5.47 -17.34
C PRO A 190 -4.73 4.41 -18.24
N VAL A 191 -4.86 3.13 -17.89
CA VAL A 191 -4.36 2.02 -18.73
C VAL A 191 -5.13 1.96 -20.07
N ALA A 192 -6.46 2.09 -20.02
CA ALA A 192 -7.29 2.12 -21.23
C ALA A 192 -6.97 3.35 -22.12
N LEU A 193 -6.76 4.53 -21.52
CA LEU A 193 -6.32 5.74 -22.23
C LEU A 193 -4.96 5.51 -22.91
N HIS A 194 -4.00 4.98 -22.16
CA HIS A 194 -2.66 4.69 -22.66
C HIS A 194 -2.69 3.68 -23.83
N TYR A 195 -3.48 2.62 -23.72
CA TYR A 195 -3.68 1.66 -24.81
C TYR A 195 -4.25 2.31 -26.08
N LEU A 196 -5.11 3.32 -25.94
CA LEU A 196 -5.65 4.11 -27.05
C LEU A 196 -4.66 5.14 -27.61
N GLY A 197 -3.43 5.22 -27.11
CA GLY A 197 -2.44 6.24 -27.49
C GLY A 197 -2.76 7.64 -26.96
N LEU A 198 -3.60 7.72 -25.92
CA LEU A 198 -3.98 8.97 -25.26
C LEU A 198 -3.17 9.18 -23.98
N PRO A 199 -3.03 10.43 -23.48
CA PRO A 199 -2.35 10.68 -22.22
C PRO A 199 -3.03 9.93 -21.07
N PRO A 200 -2.31 9.11 -20.27
CA PRO A 200 -2.91 8.34 -19.19
C PRO A 200 -3.53 9.23 -18.10
N ASN A 201 -2.98 10.42 -17.89
CA ASN A 201 -3.48 11.44 -16.96
C ASN A 201 -4.30 12.52 -17.67
N SER A 202 -5.00 12.18 -18.78
CA SER A 202 -5.82 13.15 -19.52
C SER A 202 -6.86 13.82 -18.65
N THR A 203 -7.06 15.12 -18.85
CA THR A 203 -8.14 15.90 -18.24
C THR A 203 -9.28 16.19 -19.23
N ASP A 204 -9.16 15.74 -20.47
CA ASP A 204 -10.17 15.93 -21.53
C ASP A 204 -11.32 14.91 -21.36
N PRO A 205 -12.57 15.35 -21.17
CA PRO A 205 -13.73 14.45 -21.12
C PRO A 205 -13.93 13.59 -22.39
N GLU A 206 -13.48 14.07 -23.56
CA GLU A 206 -13.61 13.31 -24.81
C GLU A 206 -12.70 12.07 -24.83
N ASP A 207 -11.55 12.14 -24.20
CA ASP A 207 -10.67 10.98 -24.07
C ASP A 207 -11.32 9.90 -23.19
N TYR A 208 -12.01 10.31 -22.12
CA TYR A 208 -12.76 9.38 -21.27
C TYR A 208 -13.95 8.73 -21.99
N LYS A 209 -14.58 9.41 -22.96
CA LYS A 209 -15.60 8.79 -23.81
C LYS A 209 -15.03 7.68 -24.69
N LYS A 210 -13.81 7.88 -25.22
CA LYS A 210 -13.12 6.84 -26.01
C LYS A 210 -12.78 5.63 -25.13
N ALA A 211 -12.26 5.86 -23.92
CA ALA A 211 -11.98 4.79 -22.96
C ALA A 211 -13.26 4.06 -22.52
N GLU A 212 -14.37 4.81 -22.28
CA GLU A 212 -15.70 4.24 -21.99
C GLU A 212 -16.14 3.32 -23.14
N ALA A 213 -16.08 3.79 -24.38
CA ALA A 213 -16.49 3.01 -25.55
C ALA A 213 -15.67 1.71 -25.69
N LEU A 214 -14.34 1.78 -25.52
CA LEU A 214 -13.48 0.60 -25.50
C LEU A 214 -13.90 -0.39 -24.41
N LEU A 215 -13.99 0.07 -23.16
CA LEU A 215 -14.25 -0.80 -22.02
C LEU A 215 -15.68 -1.39 -22.07
N LEU A 216 -16.68 -0.64 -22.55
CA LEU A 216 -18.04 -1.16 -22.74
C LEU A 216 -18.08 -2.27 -23.81
N LYS A 217 -17.31 -2.13 -24.90
CA LYS A 217 -17.15 -3.17 -25.92
C LYS A 217 -16.55 -4.44 -25.35
N LEU A 218 -15.60 -4.32 -24.43
CA LEU A 218 -14.89 -5.42 -23.80
C LEU A 218 -15.67 -6.04 -22.64
N ARG A 219 -16.59 -5.28 -22.02
CA ARG A 219 -17.31 -5.66 -20.79
C ARG A 219 -17.96 -7.05 -20.82
N PRO A 220 -18.58 -7.51 -21.93
CA PRO A 220 -19.20 -8.84 -21.99
C PRO A 220 -18.21 -10.00 -21.76
N HIS A 221 -16.92 -9.78 -21.99
CA HIS A 221 -15.86 -10.78 -21.87
C HIS A 221 -15.10 -10.70 -20.54
N ILE A 222 -15.42 -9.73 -19.68
CA ILE A 222 -14.82 -9.54 -18.36
C ILE A 222 -15.72 -10.22 -17.32
N ALA A 223 -15.18 -11.20 -16.61
CA ALA A 223 -15.92 -11.96 -15.59
C ALA A 223 -16.34 -11.06 -14.43
N TYR A 224 -15.41 -10.26 -13.93
CA TYR A 224 -15.68 -9.32 -12.84
C TYR A 224 -14.59 -8.24 -12.71
N PHE A 225 -14.96 -7.17 -11.96
CA PHE A 225 -14.04 -6.18 -11.43
C PHE A 225 -13.92 -6.38 -9.92
N ASN A 226 -12.72 -6.70 -9.43
CA ASN A 226 -12.46 -6.87 -8.00
C ASN A 226 -10.96 -6.84 -7.75
N SER A 227 -10.52 -6.09 -6.73
CA SER A 227 -9.10 -5.82 -6.47
C SER A 227 -8.41 -6.82 -5.53
N SER A 228 -9.11 -7.85 -5.03
CA SER A 228 -8.54 -8.88 -4.15
C SER A 228 -8.83 -10.30 -4.59
N LYS A 229 -10.07 -10.57 -5.03
CA LYS A 229 -10.55 -11.92 -5.39
C LYS A 229 -9.72 -12.60 -6.50
N PHE A 230 -9.16 -11.81 -7.42
CA PHE A 230 -8.37 -12.34 -8.55
C PHE A 230 -7.16 -13.15 -8.10
N ILE A 231 -6.57 -12.87 -6.92
CA ILE A 231 -5.40 -13.59 -6.39
C ILE A 231 -5.76 -15.06 -6.18
N SER A 232 -6.81 -15.34 -5.43
CA SER A 232 -7.28 -16.71 -5.17
C SER A 232 -7.83 -17.39 -6.43
N ASP A 233 -8.57 -16.66 -7.27
CA ASP A 233 -9.14 -17.25 -8.48
C ASP A 233 -8.07 -17.60 -9.52
N LEU A 234 -7.02 -16.80 -9.65
CA LEU A 234 -5.91 -17.08 -10.54
C LEU A 234 -5.08 -18.26 -10.01
N SER A 235 -4.76 -18.29 -8.71
CA SER A 235 -3.99 -19.38 -8.09
C SER A 235 -4.70 -20.73 -8.12
N ASN A 236 -6.04 -20.72 -8.04
CA ASN A 236 -6.86 -21.93 -8.16
C ASN A 236 -7.22 -22.28 -9.62
N GLY A 237 -6.82 -21.44 -10.58
CA GLY A 237 -7.16 -21.65 -11.99
C GLY A 237 -8.62 -21.38 -12.34
N ASN A 238 -9.38 -20.67 -11.50
CA ASN A 238 -10.78 -20.30 -11.79
C ASN A 238 -10.90 -19.25 -12.89
N ILE A 239 -9.86 -18.42 -13.04
CA ILE A 239 -9.69 -17.47 -14.14
C ILE A 239 -8.36 -17.74 -14.86
N CYS A 240 -8.21 -17.22 -16.06
CA CYS A 240 -6.99 -17.38 -16.84
C CYS A 240 -6.16 -16.11 -16.96
N VAL A 241 -6.76 -14.94 -16.79
CA VAL A 241 -6.07 -13.65 -16.87
C VAL A 241 -6.61 -12.69 -15.81
N ALA A 242 -5.74 -11.91 -15.24
CA ALA A 242 -6.09 -10.79 -14.39
C ALA A 242 -5.21 -9.56 -14.69
N VAL A 243 -5.80 -8.37 -14.71
CA VAL A 243 -5.07 -7.11 -14.68
C VAL A 243 -4.96 -6.67 -13.22
N GLY A 244 -3.73 -6.46 -12.74
CA GLY A 244 -3.50 -6.13 -11.34
C GLY A 244 -2.05 -5.80 -11.02
N TRP A 245 -1.73 -5.78 -9.74
CA TRP A 245 -0.44 -5.39 -9.19
C TRP A 245 0.58 -6.52 -9.24
N SER A 246 1.84 -6.18 -9.54
CA SER A 246 2.93 -7.14 -9.71
C SER A 246 3.09 -8.11 -8.52
N GLY A 247 3.14 -7.62 -7.29
CA GLY A 247 3.29 -8.47 -6.11
C GLY A 247 2.09 -9.40 -5.88
N ALA A 248 0.85 -8.91 -6.08
CA ALA A 248 -0.35 -9.71 -5.97
C ALA A 248 -0.39 -10.86 -7.00
N MET A 249 0.17 -10.64 -8.21
CA MET A 249 0.33 -11.71 -9.20
C MET A 249 1.39 -12.73 -8.80
N LEU A 250 2.47 -12.28 -8.15
CA LEU A 250 3.50 -13.17 -7.62
C LEU A 250 3.01 -13.94 -6.39
N GLU A 251 2.17 -13.33 -5.56
CA GLU A 251 1.45 -14.01 -4.49
C GLU A 251 0.55 -15.14 -5.06
N ALA A 252 -0.24 -14.82 -6.09
CA ALA A 252 -1.07 -15.85 -6.75
C ALA A 252 -0.22 -17.01 -7.31
N LYS A 253 0.95 -16.71 -7.88
CA LYS A 253 1.91 -17.71 -8.34
C LYS A 253 2.41 -18.59 -7.19
N THR A 254 2.87 -17.97 -6.11
CA THR A 254 3.36 -18.67 -4.92
C THR A 254 2.28 -19.57 -4.30
N ASN A 255 1.04 -19.06 -4.20
CA ASN A 255 -0.10 -19.83 -3.70
C ASN A 255 -0.41 -21.05 -4.57
N ALA A 256 -0.33 -20.93 -5.90
CA ALA A 256 -0.52 -22.05 -6.82
C ALA A 256 0.60 -23.11 -6.68
N GLU A 257 1.85 -22.67 -6.55
CA GLU A 257 3.01 -23.55 -6.33
C GLU A 257 2.90 -24.29 -5.00
N GLN A 258 2.54 -23.60 -3.92
CA GLN A 258 2.36 -24.22 -2.59
C GLN A 258 1.19 -25.22 -2.57
N ALA A 259 0.10 -24.91 -3.27
CA ALA A 259 -1.04 -25.81 -3.41
C ALA A 259 -0.73 -27.03 -4.28
N ASN A 260 0.36 -27.02 -5.03
CA ASN A 260 0.77 -28.07 -5.97
C ASN A 260 -0.38 -28.53 -6.89
N ASN A 261 -1.20 -27.58 -7.34
CA ASN A 261 -2.43 -27.83 -8.10
C ASN A 261 -2.23 -27.87 -9.63
N GLY A 262 -0.97 -27.76 -10.09
CA GLY A 262 -0.60 -27.78 -11.52
C GLY A 262 -0.83 -26.46 -12.25
N VAL A 263 -1.34 -25.42 -11.60
CA VAL A 263 -1.54 -24.09 -12.19
C VAL A 263 -0.20 -23.38 -12.30
N LYS A 264 0.11 -22.90 -13.52
CA LYS A 264 1.34 -22.14 -13.80
C LYS A 264 0.97 -20.69 -14.08
N ILE A 265 1.39 -19.78 -13.20
CA ILE A 265 1.12 -18.35 -13.32
C ILE A 265 2.39 -17.62 -13.74
N ALA A 266 2.24 -16.67 -14.66
CA ALA A 266 3.24 -15.69 -15.01
C ALA A 266 2.67 -14.28 -14.88
N TYR A 267 3.57 -13.33 -14.59
CA TYR A 267 3.29 -11.90 -14.67
C TYR A 267 4.03 -11.31 -15.85
N SER A 268 3.38 -10.42 -16.57
CA SER A 268 3.98 -9.67 -17.66
C SER A 268 3.73 -8.18 -17.51
N LEU A 269 4.80 -7.42 -17.67
CA LEU A 269 4.74 -5.97 -17.79
C LEU A 269 4.61 -5.64 -19.28
N PRO A 270 3.48 -5.04 -19.73
CA PRO A 270 3.27 -4.74 -21.13
C PRO A 270 4.31 -3.78 -21.73
N LYS A 271 4.81 -4.09 -22.90
CA LYS A 271 5.86 -3.36 -23.59
C LYS A 271 5.49 -1.93 -24.00
N GLU A 272 4.21 -1.66 -24.11
CA GLU A 272 3.69 -0.32 -24.38
C GLU A 272 3.89 0.63 -23.21
N GLY A 273 4.17 0.10 -22.03
CA GLY A 273 4.26 0.82 -20.77
C GLY A 273 3.05 0.59 -19.87
N ALA A 274 3.24 0.85 -18.59
CA ALA A 274 2.24 0.60 -17.56
C ALA A 274 2.36 1.60 -16.40
N PRO A 275 1.33 1.72 -15.55
CA PRO A 275 1.45 2.49 -14.33
C PRO A 275 2.54 1.94 -13.41
N VAL A 276 3.38 2.83 -12.89
CA VAL A 276 4.22 2.59 -11.71
C VAL A 276 3.68 3.43 -10.57
N TRP A 277 3.50 2.80 -9.43
CA TRP A 277 3.03 3.45 -8.22
C TRP A 277 4.05 3.28 -7.10
N PHE A 278 4.03 4.23 -6.16
CA PHE A 278 4.86 4.25 -4.98
C PHE A 278 3.95 4.38 -3.77
N ASP A 279 4.03 3.44 -2.86
CA ASP A 279 3.47 3.62 -1.54
C ASP A 279 4.52 4.25 -0.64
N THR A 280 4.09 5.20 0.13
CA THR A 280 4.98 6.08 0.87
C THR A 280 4.60 6.14 2.33
N LEU A 281 5.59 6.18 3.20
CA LEU A 281 5.40 6.49 4.61
C LEU A 281 5.26 8.00 4.75
N VAL A 282 4.16 8.43 5.35
CA VAL A 282 3.87 9.83 5.67
C VAL A 282 3.58 10.01 7.16
N LEU A 283 3.97 11.16 7.69
CA LEU A 283 3.65 11.55 9.07
C LEU A 283 2.43 12.47 9.05
N LEU A 284 1.43 12.19 9.88
CA LEU A 284 0.25 13.05 9.94
C LEU A 284 0.54 14.35 10.69
N LYS A 285 -0.13 15.43 10.29
CA LYS A 285 0.02 16.74 10.93
C LYS A 285 -0.48 16.74 12.37
N ASP A 286 -1.54 15.98 12.63
CA ASP A 286 -2.19 15.83 13.94
C ASP A 286 -1.73 14.57 14.70
N ALA A 287 -0.60 13.97 14.28
CA ALA A 287 0.00 12.81 14.91
C ALA A 287 0.17 13.01 16.43
N PRO A 288 -0.52 12.23 17.27
CA PRO A 288 -0.42 12.37 18.71
C PRO A 288 0.96 11.96 19.26
N ASN A 289 1.64 11.02 18.60
CA ASN A 289 2.92 10.48 19.02
C ASN A 289 4.00 10.72 17.95
N ARG A 290 4.17 11.98 17.54
CA ARG A 290 5.09 12.37 16.45
C ARG A 290 6.52 11.82 16.58
N PRO A 291 7.20 11.84 17.75
CA PRO A 291 8.53 11.26 17.89
C PRO A 291 8.56 9.75 17.61
N GLN A 292 7.54 9.02 18.06
CA GLN A 292 7.41 7.58 17.85
C GLN A 292 7.10 7.27 16.38
N GLY A 293 6.29 8.11 15.73
CA GLY A 293 6.03 8.04 14.28
C GLY A 293 7.32 8.20 13.46
N LEU A 294 8.17 9.17 13.80
CA LEU A 294 9.47 9.34 13.15
C LEU A 294 10.41 8.16 13.40
N ALA A 295 10.41 7.62 14.62
CA ALA A 295 11.18 6.41 14.93
C ALA A 295 10.74 5.19 14.12
N PHE A 296 9.42 5.03 13.89
CA PHE A 296 8.89 3.96 13.05
C PHE A 296 9.27 4.13 11.58
N ILE A 297 9.16 5.37 11.06
CA ILE A 297 9.59 5.67 9.68
C ILE A 297 11.09 5.36 9.53
N ASP A 298 11.95 5.86 10.42
CA ASP A 298 13.41 5.62 10.33
C ASP A 298 13.77 4.14 10.51
N TYR A 299 13.01 3.40 11.32
CA TYR A 299 13.18 1.96 11.47
C TYR A 299 12.97 1.24 10.13
N LEU A 300 11.91 1.57 9.39
CA LEU A 300 11.65 1.00 8.06
C LEU A 300 12.63 1.47 6.99
N LEU A 301 13.38 2.55 7.22
CA LEU A 301 14.46 3.01 6.33
C LEU A 301 15.79 2.26 6.56
N ARG A 302 15.87 1.33 7.52
CA ARG A 302 17.02 0.46 7.71
C ARG A 302 17.04 -0.63 6.66
N PRO A 303 18.17 -0.84 5.95
CA PRO A 303 18.25 -1.84 4.89
C PRO A 303 17.90 -3.26 5.34
N GLU A 304 18.37 -3.65 6.53
CA GLU A 304 18.12 -4.96 7.14
C GLU A 304 16.66 -5.19 7.58
N VAL A 305 15.89 -4.12 7.75
CA VAL A 305 14.47 -4.18 8.10
C VAL A 305 13.60 -4.29 6.86
N ILE A 306 13.88 -3.46 5.84
CA ILE A 306 13.01 -3.39 4.67
C ILE A 306 13.27 -4.50 3.64
N ALA A 307 14.48 -5.07 3.58
CA ALA A 307 14.78 -6.15 2.63
C ALA A 307 13.90 -7.40 2.86
N PRO A 308 13.74 -7.93 4.10
CA PRO A 308 12.81 -9.04 4.36
C PRO A 308 11.35 -8.72 4.05
N VAL A 309 10.93 -7.44 4.15
CA VAL A 309 9.58 -7.01 3.75
C VAL A 309 9.39 -7.18 2.25
N SER A 310 10.39 -6.77 1.44
CA SER A 310 10.37 -6.99 -0.02
C SER A 310 10.30 -8.48 -0.37
N ASP A 311 11.05 -9.32 0.33
CA ASP A 311 11.06 -10.76 0.09
C ASP A 311 9.70 -11.40 0.40
N HIS A 312 9.07 -10.98 1.50
CA HIS A 312 7.77 -11.49 1.90
C HIS A 312 6.65 -11.08 0.94
N LEU A 313 6.63 -9.79 0.57
CA LEU A 313 5.55 -9.20 -0.22
C LEU A 313 5.77 -9.26 -1.73
N SER A 314 6.96 -9.63 -2.18
CA SER A 314 7.36 -9.61 -3.59
C SER A 314 7.19 -8.24 -4.25
N TYR A 315 7.40 -7.16 -3.47
CA TYR A 315 7.46 -5.79 -3.96
C TYR A 315 8.85 -5.19 -3.74
N PRO A 316 9.37 -4.42 -4.69
CA PRO A 316 10.61 -3.69 -4.49
C PRO A 316 10.41 -2.58 -3.47
N ASN A 317 11.42 -2.30 -2.66
CA ASN A 317 11.40 -1.20 -1.70
C ASN A 317 12.11 0.05 -2.22
N GLY A 318 11.87 1.18 -1.54
CA GLY A 318 12.45 2.47 -1.89
C GLY A 318 13.89 2.68 -1.39
N ASN A 319 14.51 1.67 -0.80
CA ASN A 319 15.81 1.76 -0.15
C ASN A 319 16.90 1.10 -1.00
N ARG A 320 17.72 1.92 -1.65
CA ARG A 320 18.83 1.42 -2.51
C ARG A 320 19.84 0.57 -1.74
N ALA A 321 20.10 0.91 -0.47
CA ALA A 321 21.05 0.17 0.35
C ALA A 321 20.52 -1.21 0.75
N ALA A 322 19.21 -1.45 0.68
CA ALA A 322 18.61 -2.74 0.95
C ALA A 322 18.71 -3.72 -0.23
N THR A 323 18.87 -3.24 -1.46
CA THR A 323 18.89 -4.09 -2.67
C THR A 323 19.85 -5.29 -2.56
N PRO A 324 21.10 -5.14 -2.06
CA PRO A 324 22.00 -6.28 -1.90
C PRO A 324 21.57 -7.30 -0.82
N LEU A 325 20.67 -6.91 0.08
CA LEU A 325 20.15 -7.74 1.17
C LEU A 325 18.84 -8.47 0.80
N VAL A 326 18.19 -8.04 -0.28
CA VAL A 326 17.01 -8.72 -0.84
C VAL A 326 17.46 -10.07 -1.41
N ALA A 327 16.69 -11.12 -1.15
CA ALA A 327 16.96 -12.47 -1.65
C ALA A 327 17.12 -12.47 -3.18
N GLU A 328 18.06 -13.26 -3.69
CA GLU A 328 18.37 -13.34 -5.12
C GLU A 328 17.12 -13.63 -5.96
N ALA A 329 16.28 -14.55 -5.51
CA ALA A 329 15.03 -14.93 -6.18
C ALA A 329 14.05 -13.75 -6.33
N THR A 330 14.04 -12.81 -5.39
CA THR A 330 13.21 -11.58 -5.43
C THR A 330 13.92 -10.49 -6.24
N ARG A 331 15.21 -10.27 -5.95
CA ARG A 331 16.01 -9.21 -6.57
C ARG A 331 16.17 -9.38 -8.07
N ASP A 332 16.42 -10.60 -8.53
CA ASP A 332 16.69 -10.92 -9.93
C ASP A 332 15.39 -11.26 -10.72
N ASN A 333 14.24 -11.15 -10.07
CA ASN A 333 12.94 -11.34 -10.71
C ASN A 333 12.50 -10.06 -11.44
N PRO A 334 12.39 -10.07 -12.80
CA PRO A 334 11.99 -8.89 -13.56
C PRO A 334 10.55 -8.44 -13.32
N ALA A 335 9.72 -9.28 -12.72
CA ALA A 335 8.38 -8.91 -12.26
C ALA A 335 8.41 -8.05 -11.00
N VAL A 336 9.46 -8.17 -10.18
CA VAL A 336 9.69 -7.34 -8.98
C VAL A 336 10.57 -6.15 -9.33
N TYR A 337 11.74 -6.39 -9.91
CA TYR A 337 12.71 -5.36 -10.32
C TYR A 337 12.80 -5.31 -11.85
N PRO A 338 11.94 -4.53 -12.52
CA PRO A 338 11.96 -4.38 -13.96
C PRO A 338 13.31 -3.84 -14.47
N SER A 339 13.69 -4.24 -15.69
CA SER A 339 14.89 -3.73 -16.34
C SER A 339 14.84 -2.21 -16.53
N ALA A 340 16.01 -1.57 -16.69
CA ALA A 340 16.08 -0.14 -16.98
C ALA A 340 15.26 0.26 -18.21
N THR A 341 15.22 -0.60 -19.25
CA THR A 341 14.42 -0.39 -20.46
C THR A 341 12.92 -0.40 -20.14
N ALA A 342 12.44 -1.38 -19.35
CA ALA A 342 11.05 -1.44 -18.93
C ALA A 342 10.70 -0.24 -18.01
N MET A 343 11.59 0.13 -17.09
CA MET A 343 11.39 1.30 -16.22
C MET A 343 11.23 2.62 -17.00
N ALA A 344 11.84 2.73 -18.19
CA ALA A 344 11.74 3.92 -19.02
C ALA A 344 10.34 4.09 -19.68
N THR A 345 9.58 3.00 -19.85
CA THR A 345 8.22 3.03 -20.42
C THR A 345 7.12 3.24 -19.36
N LEU A 346 7.48 3.16 -18.07
CA LEU A 346 6.52 3.31 -16.98
C LEU A 346 6.15 4.78 -16.76
N TYR A 347 4.89 5.00 -16.43
CA TYR A 347 4.34 6.32 -16.11
C TYR A 347 3.68 6.34 -14.73
N THR A 348 3.74 7.50 -14.07
CA THR A 348 3.06 7.73 -12.79
C THR A 348 1.62 8.17 -13.00
N LEU A 349 0.75 7.73 -12.10
CA LEU A 349 -0.60 8.26 -12.00
C LEU A 349 -0.57 9.60 -11.26
N GLU A 350 -1.39 10.55 -11.73
CA GLU A 350 -1.46 11.89 -11.19
C GLU A 350 -2.89 12.18 -10.66
N PRO A 351 -3.02 13.02 -9.62
CA PRO A 351 -4.33 13.45 -9.15
C PRO A 351 -5.00 14.30 -10.23
N LEU A 352 -6.29 14.05 -10.44
CA LEU A 352 -7.07 14.76 -11.44
C LEU A 352 -7.85 15.93 -10.81
N PRO A 353 -8.17 16.96 -11.59
CA PRO A 353 -9.13 17.98 -11.17
C PRO A 353 -10.49 17.35 -10.77
N LYS A 354 -11.16 17.89 -9.76
CA LYS A 354 -12.46 17.38 -9.29
C LYS A 354 -13.53 17.20 -10.40
N ALA A 355 -13.47 18.03 -11.43
CA ALA A 355 -14.38 17.89 -12.59
C ALA A 355 -14.09 16.59 -13.37
N THR A 356 -12.82 16.31 -13.63
CA THR A 356 -12.35 15.11 -14.31
C THR A 356 -12.60 13.85 -13.47
N GLU A 357 -12.38 13.93 -12.14
CA GLU A 357 -12.71 12.83 -11.22
C GLU A 357 -14.18 12.42 -11.31
N ARG A 358 -15.09 13.37 -11.40
CA ARG A 358 -16.52 13.08 -11.59
C ARG A 358 -16.80 12.39 -12.92
N VAL A 359 -16.10 12.78 -13.99
CA VAL A 359 -16.20 12.11 -15.30
C VAL A 359 -15.69 10.68 -15.16
N ARG A 360 -14.49 10.49 -14.60
CA ARG A 360 -13.85 9.19 -14.36
C ARG A 360 -14.77 8.23 -13.58
N THR A 361 -15.33 8.68 -12.46
CA THR A 361 -16.23 7.88 -11.63
C THR A 361 -17.51 7.48 -12.38
N ARG A 362 -18.09 8.41 -13.16
CA ARG A 362 -19.30 8.15 -13.95
C ARG A 362 -19.03 7.11 -15.04
N VAL A 363 -17.93 7.27 -15.78
CA VAL A 363 -17.50 6.33 -16.81
C VAL A 363 -17.31 4.94 -16.22
N TRP A 364 -16.61 4.85 -15.08
CA TRP A 364 -16.37 3.58 -14.42
C TRP A 364 -17.68 2.89 -13.97
N SER A 365 -18.60 3.66 -13.40
CA SER A 365 -19.92 3.12 -13.01
C SER A 365 -20.67 2.53 -14.19
N LYS A 366 -20.66 3.19 -15.36
CA LYS A 366 -21.28 2.67 -16.58
C LYS A 366 -20.60 1.40 -17.07
N VAL A 367 -19.26 1.39 -17.13
CA VAL A 367 -18.47 0.22 -17.53
C VAL A 367 -18.78 -0.98 -16.66
N LYS A 368 -18.81 -0.82 -15.32
CA LYS A 368 -19.14 -1.91 -14.41
C LYS A 368 -20.52 -2.47 -14.63
N ASN A 369 -21.50 -1.62 -14.87
CA ASN A 369 -22.91 -2.00 -15.09
C ASN A 369 -23.18 -2.47 -16.54
N GLY A 370 -22.25 -2.28 -17.47
CA GLY A 370 -22.44 -2.61 -18.89
C GLY A 370 -23.48 -1.70 -19.58
N GLN A 371 -23.51 -0.40 -19.22
CA GLN A 371 -24.52 0.57 -19.68
C GLN A 371 -23.89 1.74 -20.45
#